data_8c2d660255dccac2c5250a25a81ae885
#
_entry.id   8c2d660255dccac2c5250a25a81ae885
#
_cell.length_a   1.000
_cell.length_b   1.000
_cell.length_c   1.000
_cell.angle_alpha   90.00
_cell.angle_beta   90.00
_cell.angle_gamma   90.00
#
_symmetry.space_group_name_H-M   'P 1'
#
loop_
_entity.id
_entity.type
_entity.pdbx_description
1 polymer ?
#
loop_
_entity_poly.entity_id
_entity_poly.type
_entity_poly.pdbx_seq_one_letter_code
_entity_poly.pdbx_strand_id
1 'polypeptide(L)'
;MSRFRPNSDIAQLAQLAPGDIMRISEPAYACLEIAKRMDQATSSAFCATPAALQTQPFLPQWELLPGEFSIRCLSGQLHFDLGALGKGFALDRMADLLREWDCPSFLLVAGGSSIVAGDAPDDSSGWSCGLGDDDAPQRFFLTHASLSGSGLAVKGQHILDPRTGGPAARQNRTWALTDTGAESDALSTACMVLSEPELADVLASNDSWLVFIECDKGASTMGRRPLPPAA
;
A
#
# COMPACT_ATOMS: atom_id res chain seq x y z
N MET A 1 1.95 14.37 -6.49
CA MET A 1 0.93 13.33 -6.76
C MET A 1 -0.28 13.56 -5.87
N SER A 2 -1.41 14.07 -6.37
CA SER A 2 -2.63 14.29 -5.57
C SER A 2 -3.83 14.40 -6.50
N ARG A 3 -4.86 13.59 -6.29
CA ARG A 3 -6.12 13.68 -7.05
C ARG A 3 -6.91 14.97 -6.77
N PHE A 4 -6.57 15.69 -5.70
CA PHE A 4 -7.25 16.92 -5.26
C PHE A 4 -6.58 18.20 -5.77
N ARG A 5 -5.41 18.12 -6.40
CA ARG A 5 -4.70 19.27 -6.98
C ARG A 5 -4.81 19.21 -8.50
N PRO A 6 -5.53 20.14 -9.16
CA PRO A 6 -5.81 20.07 -10.61
C PRO A 6 -4.55 19.98 -11.49
N ASN A 7 -3.46 20.58 -11.06
CA ASN A 7 -2.19 20.61 -11.81
C ASN A 7 -1.25 19.43 -11.47
N SER A 8 -1.71 18.41 -10.73
CA SER A 8 -0.89 17.23 -10.47
C SER A 8 -1.06 16.20 -11.58
N ASP A 9 -0.02 15.39 -11.84
CA ASP A 9 -0.09 14.30 -12.80
C ASP A 9 -1.34 13.44 -12.59
N ILE A 10 -1.59 13.04 -11.36
CA ILE A 10 -2.71 12.14 -10.99
C ILE A 10 -4.08 12.75 -11.33
N ALA A 11 -4.25 14.06 -11.13
CA ALA A 11 -5.50 14.73 -11.50
C ALA A 11 -5.66 14.92 -13.01
N GLN A 12 -4.54 15.16 -13.72
CA GLN A 12 -4.55 15.32 -15.17
C GLN A 12 -4.81 13.99 -15.90
N LEU A 13 -4.36 12.85 -15.35
CA LEU A 13 -4.64 11.53 -15.93
C LEU A 13 -6.14 11.25 -16.06
N ALA A 14 -6.98 11.81 -15.20
CA ALA A 14 -8.43 11.65 -15.28
C ALA A 14 -9.06 12.33 -16.52
N GLN A 15 -8.31 13.17 -17.23
CA GLN A 15 -8.76 13.86 -18.45
C GLN A 15 -8.42 13.09 -19.73
N LEU A 16 -7.63 12.02 -19.65
CA LEU A 16 -7.23 11.25 -20.83
C LEU A 16 -8.40 10.47 -21.39
N ALA A 17 -8.54 10.56 -22.72
CA ALA A 17 -9.39 9.67 -23.49
C ALA A 17 -8.65 8.37 -23.86
N PRO A 18 -9.39 7.28 -24.18
CA PRO A 18 -8.77 6.07 -24.71
C PRO A 18 -7.91 6.36 -25.95
N GLY A 19 -6.66 5.89 -25.91
CA GLY A 19 -5.63 6.13 -26.91
C GLY A 19 -4.66 7.27 -26.58
N ASP A 20 -5.03 8.18 -25.69
CA ASP A 20 -4.16 9.29 -25.30
C ASP A 20 -2.95 8.81 -24.49
N ILE A 21 -1.84 9.54 -24.68
CA ILE A 21 -0.59 9.33 -23.95
C ILE A 21 -0.25 10.63 -23.23
N MET A 22 0.14 10.52 -21.96
CA MET A 22 0.61 11.65 -21.17
C MET A 22 1.94 11.33 -20.50
N ARG A 23 2.89 12.25 -20.62
CA ARG A 23 4.12 12.20 -19.83
C ARG A 23 3.84 12.69 -18.42
N ILE A 24 4.35 11.95 -17.45
CA ILE A 24 4.20 12.24 -16.01
C ILE A 24 5.57 12.41 -15.35
N SER A 25 5.59 12.93 -14.15
CA SER A 25 6.84 13.04 -13.39
C SER A 25 7.38 11.63 -13.03
N GLU A 26 8.71 11.51 -12.93
CA GLU A 26 9.37 10.27 -12.51
C GLU A 26 8.79 9.71 -11.20
N PRO A 27 8.54 10.50 -10.13
CA PRO A 27 7.92 9.96 -8.92
C PRO A 27 6.50 9.45 -9.12
N ALA A 28 5.71 10.07 -10.02
CA ALA A 28 4.37 9.57 -10.34
C ALA A 28 4.45 8.25 -11.11
N TYR A 29 5.37 8.15 -12.06
CA TYR A 29 5.62 6.93 -12.82
C TYR A 29 6.02 5.77 -11.89
N ALA A 30 7.03 5.96 -11.03
CA ALA A 30 7.51 4.96 -10.09
C ALA A 30 6.38 4.50 -9.12
N CYS A 31 5.58 5.44 -8.62
CA CYS A 31 4.43 5.11 -7.77
C CYS A 31 3.39 4.25 -8.51
N LEU A 32 3.07 4.57 -9.76
CA LEU A 32 2.11 3.81 -10.56
C LEU A 32 2.67 2.46 -11.01
N GLU A 33 3.99 2.34 -11.21
CA GLU A 33 4.65 1.06 -11.46
C GLU A 33 4.49 0.10 -10.27
N ILE A 34 4.71 0.60 -9.04
CA ILE A 34 4.45 -0.18 -7.83
C ILE A 34 2.96 -0.52 -7.73
N ALA A 35 2.06 0.43 -8.00
CA ALA A 35 0.63 0.18 -7.98
C ALA A 35 0.22 -0.96 -8.91
N LYS A 36 0.77 -1.00 -10.12
CA LYS A 36 0.50 -2.07 -11.10
C LYS A 36 1.05 -3.42 -10.65
N ARG A 37 2.25 -3.42 -10.07
CA ARG A 37 2.84 -4.63 -9.49
C ARG A 37 2.01 -5.18 -8.34
N MET A 38 1.52 -4.31 -7.45
CA MET A 38 0.69 -4.70 -6.31
C MET A 38 -0.69 -5.20 -6.73
N ASP A 39 -1.30 -4.59 -7.76
CA ASP A 39 -2.54 -5.10 -8.38
C ASP A 39 -2.36 -6.56 -8.83
N GLN A 40 -1.30 -6.84 -9.58
CA GLN A 40 -0.97 -8.20 -10.04
C GLN A 40 -0.67 -9.16 -8.88
N ALA A 41 0.18 -8.75 -7.95
CA ALA A 41 0.63 -9.59 -6.84
C ALA A 41 -0.50 -9.93 -5.86
N THR A 42 -1.54 -9.10 -5.77
CA THR A 42 -2.69 -9.32 -4.88
C THR A 42 -3.93 -9.84 -5.62
N SER A 43 -3.79 -10.34 -6.85
CA SER A 43 -4.91 -10.82 -7.68
C SER A 43 -6.03 -9.78 -7.79
N SER A 44 -5.66 -8.53 -8.03
CA SER A 44 -6.54 -7.35 -8.15
C SER A 44 -7.36 -7.02 -6.90
N ALA A 45 -6.99 -7.54 -5.73
CA ALA A 45 -7.59 -7.12 -4.46
C ALA A 45 -7.13 -5.71 -4.04
N PHE A 46 -5.91 -5.31 -4.45
CA PHE A 46 -5.48 -3.91 -4.48
C PHE A 46 -5.68 -3.36 -5.89
N CYS A 47 -6.20 -2.15 -5.98
CA CYS A 47 -6.35 -1.42 -7.25
C CYS A 47 -6.12 0.07 -7.02
N ALA A 48 -5.37 0.71 -7.93
CA ALA A 48 -5.13 2.15 -7.86
C ALA A 48 -6.28 3.00 -8.43
N THR A 49 -7.28 2.39 -9.07
CA THR A 49 -8.43 3.08 -9.68
C THR A 49 -9.79 2.58 -9.16
N PRO A 50 -9.97 2.30 -7.85
CA PRO A 50 -11.20 1.71 -7.34
C PRO A 50 -12.40 2.67 -7.49
N ALA A 51 -12.16 3.99 -7.43
CA ALA A 51 -13.20 5.00 -7.58
C ALA A 51 -13.82 5.03 -8.99
N ALA A 52 -13.16 4.46 -10.00
CA ALA A 52 -13.71 4.37 -11.36
C ALA A 52 -15.01 3.55 -11.39
N LEU A 53 -15.15 2.53 -10.53
CA LEU A 53 -16.37 1.71 -10.43
C LEU A 53 -17.60 2.48 -9.95
N GLN A 54 -17.44 3.69 -9.40
CA GLN A 54 -18.55 4.56 -9.03
C GLN A 54 -19.15 5.29 -10.25
N THR A 55 -18.39 5.42 -11.33
CA THR A 55 -18.77 6.20 -12.53
C THR A 55 -18.86 5.37 -13.79
N GLN A 56 -18.32 4.14 -13.79
CA GLN A 56 -18.29 3.24 -14.95
C GLN A 56 -18.36 1.77 -14.49
N PRO A 57 -18.92 0.86 -15.34
CA PRO A 57 -19.18 -0.52 -14.94
C PRO A 57 -17.94 -1.43 -14.92
N PHE A 58 -16.76 -0.91 -15.25
CA PHE A 58 -15.51 -1.67 -15.31
C PHE A 58 -14.34 -0.81 -14.87
N LEU A 59 -13.25 -1.45 -14.43
CA LEU A 59 -11.99 -0.77 -14.15
C LEU A 59 -11.36 -0.28 -15.46
N PRO A 60 -10.78 0.94 -15.47
CA PRO A 60 -10.08 1.44 -16.64
C PRO A 60 -8.81 0.62 -16.88
N GLN A 61 -8.43 0.51 -18.14
CA GLN A 61 -7.19 -0.12 -18.54
C GLN A 61 -6.16 0.94 -18.95
N TRP A 62 -4.93 0.72 -18.53
CA TRP A 62 -3.82 1.63 -18.77
C TRP A 62 -2.50 0.88 -18.80
N GLU A 63 -1.51 1.47 -19.44
CA GLU A 63 -0.16 0.94 -19.47
C GLU A 63 0.88 2.03 -19.23
N LEU A 64 1.98 1.65 -18.61
CA LEU A 64 3.17 2.46 -18.49
C LEU A 64 4.06 2.21 -19.72
N LEU A 65 4.60 3.29 -20.29
CA LEU A 65 5.52 3.20 -21.41
C LEU A 65 6.96 3.29 -20.88
N PRO A 66 7.73 2.18 -20.93
CA PRO A 66 9.08 2.15 -20.39
C PRO A 66 10.00 3.16 -21.08
N GLY A 67 10.86 3.81 -20.27
CA GLY A 67 11.87 4.76 -20.76
C GLY A 67 11.36 6.16 -21.08
N GLU A 68 10.04 6.39 -21.07
CA GLU A 68 9.46 7.71 -21.44
C GLU A 68 8.80 8.44 -20.27
N PHE A 69 8.68 7.81 -19.09
CA PHE A 69 7.87 8.28 -17.98
C PHE A 69 6.45 8.68 -18.43
N SER A 70 5.84 7.85 -19.27
CA SER A 70 4.55 8.12 -19.89
C SER A 70 3.54 7.02 -19.55
N ILE A 71 2.28 7.40 -19.53
CA ILE A 71 1.15 6.49 -19.35
C ILE A 71 0.22 6.62 -20.57
N ARG A 72 -0.30 5.49 -21.05
CA ARG A 72 -1.34 5.42 -22.07
C ARG A 72 -2.65 4.98 -21.44
N CYS A 73 -3.73 5.70 -21.72
CA CYS A 73 -5.09 5.26 -21.44
C CYS A 73 -5.53 4.28 -22.52
N LEU A 74 -5.89 3.06 -22.13
CA LEU A 74 -6.39 2.03 -23.08
C LEU A 74 -7.92 2.00 -23.12
N SER A 75 -8.57 2.17 -21.95
CA SER A 75 -10.03 2.21 -21.86
C SER A 75 -10.50 2.86 -20.57
N GLY A 76 -11.72 3.44 -20.59
CA GLY A 76 -12.34 4.06 -19.41
C GLY A 76 -11.72 5.38 -19.02
N GLN A 77 -12.03 5.86 -17.82
CA GLN A 77 -11.48 7.07 -17.22
C GLN A 77 -10.51 6.72 -16.09
N LEU A 78 -9.32 7.32 -16.10
CA LEU A 78 -8.23 7.00 -15.19
C LEU A 78 -8.35 7.77 -13.86
N HIS A 79 -9.35 7.44 -13.05
CA HIS A 79 -9.53 8.02 -11.72
C HIS A 79 -8.63 7.32 -10.69
N PHE A 80 -7.36 7.72 -10.61
CA PHE A 80 -6.42 7.17 -9.65
C PHE A 80 -6.69 7.65 -8.23
N ASP A 81 -6.66 6.71 -7.29
CA ASP A 81 -6.63 6.95 -5.85
C ASP A 81 -5.41 6.26 -5.24
N LEU A 82 -4.43 7.06 -4.84
CA LEU A 82 -3.20 6.59 -4.22
C LEU A 82 -3.28 6.54 -2.68
N GLY A 83 -4.47 6.68 -2.09
CA GLY A 83 -4.66 6.71 -0.64
C GLY A 83 -4.16 5.45 0.09
N ALA A 84 -4.16 4.31 -0.60
CA ALA A 84 -3.74 3.01 -0.08
C ALA A 84 -2.29 2.62 -0.47
N LEU A 85 -1.50 3.55 -1.02
CA LEU A 85 -0.12 3.32 -1.44
C LEU A 85 0.76 4.55 -1.18
N GLY A 86 0.19 5.73 -1.30
CA GLY A 86 0.93 6.99 -1.40
C GLY A 86 1.65 7.40 -0.13
N LYS A 87 1.16 7.01 1.05
CA LYS A 87 1.85 7.27 2.33
C LYS A 87 3.14 6.47 2.39
N GLY A 88 3.02 5.15 2.15
CA GLY A 88 4.17 4.25 2.13
C GLY A 88 5.20 4.69 1.10
N PHE A 89 4.77 4.98 -0.13
CA PHE A 89 5.66 5.49 -1.18
C PHE A 89 6.39 6.78 -0.79
N ALA A 90 5.70 7.73 -0.14
CA ALA A 90 6.34 8.95 0.32
C ALA A 90 7.41 8.68 1.41
N LEU A 91 7.12 7.74 2.33
CA LEU A 91 8.09 7.33 3.34
C LEU A 91 9.31 6.64 2.72
N ASP A 92 9.12 5.79 1.70
CA ASP A 92 10.23 5.16 0.97
C ASP A 92 11.15 6.21 0.34
N ARG A 93 10.58 7.21 -0.34
CA ARG A 93 11.36 8.32 -0.93
C ARG A 93 12.11 9.14 0.12
N MET A 94 11.51 9.34 1.31
CA MET A 94 12.19 10.00 2.43
C MET A 94 13.32 9.13 3.00
N ALA A 95 13.09 7.82 3.11
CA ALA A 95 14.10 6.87 3.57
C ALA A 95 15.31 6.82 2.63
N ASP A 96 15.08 6.82 1.31
CA ASP A 96 16.15 6.88 0.31
C ASP A 96 16.97 8.17 0.46
N LEU A 97 16.30 9.31 0.62
CA LEU A 97 16.98 10.58 0.83
C LEU A 97 17.84 10.60 2.12
N LEU A 98 17.33 10.02 3.22
CA LEU A 98 18.10 9.93 4.47
C LEU A 98 19.35 9.05 4.29
N ARG A 99 19.24 7.94 3.56
CA ARG A 99 20.39 7.08 3.25
C ARG A 99 21.42 7.79 2.37
N GLU A 100 20.97 8.57 1.35
CA GLU A 100 21.85 9.41 0.54
C GLU A 100 22.61 10.46 1.35
N TRP A 101 22.08 10.88 2.50
CA TRP A 101 22.68 11.84 3.42
C TRP A 101 23.43 11.18 4.58
N ASP A 102 23.78 9.90 4.46
CA ASP A 102 24.47 9.13 5.51
C ASP A 102 23.73 9.12 6.86
N CYS A 103 22.39 9.15 6.82
CA CYS A 103 21.52 9.05 7.99
C CYS A 103 20.73 7.74 7.96
N PRO A 104 21.35 6.56 8.13
CA PRO A 104 20.67 5.28 7.95
C PRO A 104 19.78 4.89 9.13
N SER A 105 20.00 5.45 10.33
CA SER A 105 19.19 5.16 11.52
C SER A 105 18.00 6.13 11.60
N PHE A 106 16.81 5.62 11.30
CA PHE A 106 15.57 6.40 11.29
C PHE A 106 14.33 5.56 11.52
N LEU A 107 13.29 6.21 12.05
CA LEU A 107 11.91 5.75 12.02
C LEU A 107 11.04 6.82 11.40
N LEU A 108 10.47 6.54 10.25
CA LEU A 108 9.54 7.43 9.56
C LEU A 108 8.10 6.95 9.78
N VAL A 109 7.20 7.88 10.10
CA VAL A 109 5.79 7.58 10.39
C VAL A 109 4.89 8.53 9.61
N ALA A 110 3.88 8.01 8.91
CA ALA A 110 2.88 8.78 8.20
C ALA A 110 1.46 8.43 8.65
N GLY A 111 0.70 9.46 9.10
CA GLY A 111 -0.71 9.35 9.43
C GLY A 111 -1.05 8.32 10.52
N GLY A 112 -0.08 7.92 11.34
CA GLY A 112 -0.25 6.92 12.39
C GLY A 112 -0.51 5.49 11.92
N SER A 113 -0.52 5.25 10.59
CA SER A 113 -0.85 3.94 10.02
C SER A 113 0.23 3.36 9.12
N SER A 114 1.29 4.10 8.81
CA SER A 114 2.37 3.62 7.93
C SER A 114 3.71 4.01 8.53
N ILE A 115 4.63 3.05 8.60
CA ILE A 115 5.94 3.16 9.24
C ILE A 115 6.99 2.59 8.29
N VAL A 116 8.15 3.25 8.19
CA VAL A 116 9.37 2.74 7.55
C VAL A 116 10.53 2.89 8.52
N ALA A 117 11.21 1.79 8.83
CA ALA A 117 12.36 1.73 9.72
C ALA A 117 13.66 1.50 8.94
N GLY A 118 14.67 2.27 9.23
CA GLY A 118 16.06 2.04 8.81
C GLY A 118 16.86 1.22 9.84
N ASP A 119 18.13 1.54 10.01
CA ASP A 119 18.98 0.92 11.01
C ASP A 119 18.42 1.15 12.42
N ALA A 120 18.72 0.21 13.32
CA ALA A 120 18.39 0.37 14.73
C ALA A 120 19.03 1.64 15.33
N PRO A 121 18.40 2.28 16.33
CA PRO A 121 19.11 3.26 17.13
C PRO A 121 20.21 2.58 17.95
N ASP A 122 21.21 3.38 18.34
CA ASP A 122 22.32 2.89 19.17
C ASP A 122 21.79 2.17 20.41
N ASP A 123 22.45 1.06 20.76
CA ASP A 123 22.14 0.23 21.94
C ASP A 123 20.71 -0.40 21.92
N SER A 124 20.07 -0.49 20.76
CA SER A 124 18.73 -1.11 20.61
C SER A 124 18.72 -2.21 19.55
N SER A 125 17.81 -3.18 19.71
CA SER A 125 17.56 -4.21 18.71
C SER A 125 16.72 -3.72 17.53
N GLY A 126 16.21 -2.48 17.57
CA GLY A 126 15.37 -1.87 16.55
C GLY A 126 14.45 -0.80 17.12
N TRP A 127 13.54 -0.34 16.28
CA TRP A 127 12.52 0.63 16.63
C TRP A 127 11.30 -0.08 17.20
N SER A 128 10.91 0.24 18.43
CA SER A 128 9.71 -0.37 19.04
C SER A 128 8.44 0.11 18.36
N CYS A 129 7.71 -0.83 17.75
CA CYS A 129 6.44 -0.59 17.08
C CYS A 129 5.36 -1.48 17.67
N GLY A 130 4.11 -1.01 17.62
CA GLY A 130 2.95 -1.76 18.14
C GLY A 130 1.86 -1.98 17.11
N LEU A 131 1.13 -3.08 17.26
CA LEU A 131 -0.13 -3.37 16.57
C LEU A 131 -1.24 -3.58 17.59
N GLY A 132 -2.47 -3.39 17.17
CA GLY A 132 -3.63 -3.65 17.99
C GLY A 132 -4.11 -2.42 18.74
N ASP A 133 -4.81 -2.63 19.84
CA ASP A 133 -5.37 -1.56 20.64
C ASP A 133 -4.30 -0.90 21.52
N ASP A 134 -4.49 0.39 21.80
CA ASP A 134 -3.56 1.19 22.61
C ASP A 134 -3.38 0.65 24.03
N ASP A 135 -4.38 -0.06 24.56
CA ASP A 135 -4.35 -0.60 25.93
C ASP A 135 -3.48 -1.86 26.09
N ALA A 136 -3.31 -2.65 25.00
CA ALA A 136 -2.50 -3.86 25.02
C ALA A 136 -1.89 -4.19 23.64
N PRO A 137 -1.05 -3.31 23.08
CA PRO A 137 -0.49 -3.54 21.76
C PRO A 137 0.50 -4.70 21.76
N GLN A 138 0.45 -5.55 20.73
CA GLN A 138 1.56 -6.45 20.46
C GLN A 138 2.75 -5.62 19.99
N ARG A 139 3.87 -5.65 20.72
CA ARG A 139 5.07 -4.86 20.42
C ARG A 139 6.18 -5.72 19.86
N PHE A 140 6.92 -5.15 18.92
CA PHE A 140 8.10 -5.77 18.34
C PHE A 140 9.09 -4.68 17.84
N PHE A 141 10.35 -5.08 17.66
CA PHE A 141 11.38 -4.22 17.10
C PHE A 141 11.40 -4.31 15.57
N LEU A 142 11.41 -3.17 14.89
CA LEU A 142 11.57 -3.07 13.44
C LEU A 142 12.95 -2.52 13.08
N THR A 143 13.58 -3.15 12.09
CA THR A 143 14.75 -2.65 11.36
C THR A 143 14.62 -3.05 9.90
N HIS A 144 15.02 -2.20 8.97
CA HIS A 144 15.01 -2.46 7.53
C HIS A 144 13.68 -3.06 7.03
N ALA A 145 12.59 -2.52 7.55
CA ALA A 145 11.25 -3.03 7.26
C ALA A 145 10.22 -1.92 7.32
N SER A 146 9.08 -2.20 6.74
CA SER A 146 7.93 -1.31 6.71
C SER A 146 6.70 -2.01 7.24
N LEU A 147 5.91 -1.27 8.02
CA LEU A 147 4.64 -1.73 8.58
C LEU A 147 3.55 -0.72 8.24
N SER A 148 2.46 -1.20 7.65
CA SER A 148 1.27 -0.37 7.43
C SER A 148 0.01 -1.06 7.88
N GLY A 149 -0.94 -0.27 8.39
CA GLY A 149 -2.23 -0.74 8.85
C GLY A 149 -3.39 -0.19 8.04
N SER A 150 -4.41 -1.02 7.85
CA SER A 150 -5.71 -0.67 7.28
C SER A 150 -6.82 -1.15 8.22
N GLY A 151 -7.94 -0.41 8.27
CA GLY A 151 -9.05 -0.78 9.14
C GLY A 151 -10.29 0.07 8.92
N LEU A 152 -11.41 -0.40 9.44
CA LEU A 152 -12.70 0.25 9.30
C LEU A 152 -12.97 1.32 10.37
N ALA A 153 -12.22 1.31 11.48
CA ALA A 153 -12.51 2.12 12.68
C ALA A 153 -12.47 3.63 12.45
N VAL A 154 -11.59 4.13 11.54
CA VAL A 154 -11.39 5.58 11.37
C VAL A 154 -12.25 6.19 10.27
N LYS A 155 -12.53 5.45 9.19
CA LYS A 155 -13.22 5.96 7.99
C LYS A 155 -14.49 5.17 7.61
N GLY A 156 -14.91 4.20 8.42
CA GLY A 156 -16.05 3.35 8.12
C GLY A 156 -15.83 2.42 6.91
N GLN A 157 -16.92 1.96 6.30
CA GLN A 157 -16.89 1.03 5.14
C GLN A 157 -16.52 1.75 3.82
N HIS A 158 -15.32 2.30 3.75
CA HIS A 158 -14.82 3.02 2.57
C HIS A 158 -13.97 2.15 1.63
N ILE A 159 -13.61 0.93 2.08
CA ILE A 159 -12.82 -0.01 1.28
C ILE A 159 -13.78 -0.79 0.38
N LEU A 160 -13.55 -0.71 -0.91
CA LEU A 160 -14.29 -1.46 -1.93
C LEU A 160 -13.45 -2.65 -2.40
N ASP A 161 -14.10 -3.78 -2.66
CA ASP A 161 -13.48 -4.84 -3.45
C ASP A 161 -13.47 -4.42 -4.93
N PRO A 162 -12.29 -4.11 -5.51
CA PRO A 162 -12.23 -3.61 -6.88
C PRO A 162 -12.68 -4.63 -7.92
N ARG A 163 -12.76 -5.92 -7.56
CA ARG A 163 -13.18 -7.00 -8.46
C ARG A 163 -14.70 -7.08 -8.59
N THR A 164 -15.43 -6.64 -7.57
CA THR A 164 -16.90 -6.73 -7.51
C THR A 164 -17.58 -5.36 -7.46
N GLY A 165 -16.84 -4.29 -7.08
CA GLY A 165 -17.38 -2.96 -6.82
C GLY A 165 -18.18 -2.86 -5.51
N GLY A 166 -18.31 -3.96 -4.77
CA GLY A 166 -19.00 -4.00 -3.48
C GLY A 166 -18.09 -3.62 -2.30
N PRO A 167 -18.69 -3.38 -1.11
CA PRO A 167 -17.89 -3.10 0.08
C PRO A 167 -17.08 -4.33 0.50
N ALA A 168 -15.80 -4.11 0.81
CA ALA A 168 -14.95 -5.10 1.47
C ALA A 168 -15.15 -4.99 2.98
N ALA A 169 -15.67 -6.03 3.59
CA ALA A 169 -15.99 -6.05 5.02
C ALA A 169 -15.60 -7.39 5.67
N ARG A 170 -14.48 -7.99 5.27
CA ARG A 170 -14.08 -9.32 5.77
C ARG A 170 -13.27 -9.23 7.06
N GLN A 171 -12.54 -8.12 7.27
CA GLN A 171 -11.60 -7.93 8.37
C GLN A 171 -11.91 -6.61 9.09
N ASN A 172 -11.65 -6.55 10.39
CA ASN A 172 -11.78 -5.32 11.17
C ASN A 172 -10.54 -4.44 11.01
N ARG A 173 -9.37 -5.05 11.10
CA ARG A 173 -8.05 -4.42 10.93
C ARG A 173 -7.09 -5.40 10.28
N THR A 174 -6.17 -4.87 9.52
CA THR A 174 -5.06 -5.64 8.93
C THR A 174 -3.79 -4.82 9.01
N TRP A 175 -2.66 -5.50 9.20
CA TRP A 175 -1.34 -4.89 9.10
C TRP A 175 -0.48 -5.74 8.18
N ALA A 176 0.34 -5.08 7.39
CA ALA A 176 1.29 -5.76 6.52
C ALA A 176 2.71 -5.30 6.84
N LEU A 177 3.60 -6.25 7.02
CA LEU A 177 5.03 -6.09 7.19
C LEU A 177 5.72 -6.53 5.91
N THR A 178 6.47 -5.63 5.28
CA THR A 178 7.17 -5.84 4.01
C THR A 178 8.51 -5.10 4.03
N ASP A 179 9.26 -5.13 2.93
CA ASP A 179 10.54 -4.43 2.83
C ASP A 179 10.35 -2.93 2.52
N THR A 180 9.25 -2.54 1.87
CA THR A 180 9.00 -1.14 1.47
C THR A 180 7.66 -0.62 1.99
N GLY A 181 7.59 0.68 2.25
CA GLY A 181 6.38 1.35 2.72
C GLY A 181 5.23 1.28 1.71
N ALA A 182 5.54 1.42 0.43
CA ALA A 182 4.54 1.32 -0.63
C ALA A 182 3.90 -0.07 -0.69
N GLU A 183 4.69 -1.14 -0.59
CA GLU A 183 4.17 -2.50 -0.55
C GLU A 183 3.33 -2.76 0.70
N SER A 184 3.80 -2.33 1.88
CA SER A 184 3.05 -2.52 3.12
C SER A 184 1.71 -1.77 3.11
N ASP A 185 1.67 -0.53 2.61
CA ASP A 185 0.44 0.28 2.52
C ASP A 185 -0.58 -0.39 1.57
N ALA A 186 -0.13 -0.85 0.38
CA ALA A 186 -0.97 -1.55 -0.59
C ALA A 186 -1.44 -2.93 -0.09
N LEU A 187 -0.54 -3.74 0.47
CA LEU A 187 -0.84 -5.07 0.95
C LEU A 187 -1.83 -5.04 2.12
N SER A 188 -1.66 -4.12 3.09
CA SER A 188 -2.60 -3.99 4.20
C SER A 188 -4.02 -3.70 3.70
N THR A 189 -4.17 -2.90 2.65
CA THR A 189 -5.48 -2.63 2.03
C THR A 189 -6.02 -3.85 1.28
N ALA A 190 -5.18 -4.56 0.52
CA ALA A 190 -5.59 -5.80 -0.15
C ALA A 190 -6.07 -6.86 0.84
N CYS A 191 -5.43 -6.98 2.01
CA CYS A 191 -5.83 -7.90 3.06
C CYS A 191 -7.26 -7.65 3.60
N MET A 192 -7.76 -6.42 3.53
CA MET A 192 -9.15 -6.12 3.88
C MET A 192 -10.16 -6.72 2.90
N VAL A 193 -9.72 -7.03 1.68
CA VAL A 193 -10.52 -7.52 0.56
C VAL A 193 -10.43 -9.04 0.40
N LEU A 194 -9.21 -9.60 0.53
CA LEU A 194 -8.92 -11.01 0.31
C LEU A 194 -9.60 -11.92 1.33
N SER A 195 -10.15 -13.03 0.85
CA SER A 195 -10.53 -14.16 1.71
C SER A 195 -9.26 -14.87 2.23
N GLU A 196 -9.42 -15.64 3.29
CA GLU A 196 -8.30 -16.37 3.91
C GLU A 196 -7.56 -17.32 2.93
N PRO A 197 -8.25 -18.11 2.07
CA PRO A 197 -7.58 -18.89 1.04
C PRO A 197 -6.84 -18.03 -0.01
N GLU A 198 -7.47 -16.96 -0.52
CA GLU A 198 -6.84 -16.06 -1.49
C GLU A 198 -5.59 -15.40 -0.89
N LEU A 199 -5.66 -15.01 0.37
CA LEU A 199 -4.52 -14.43 1.08
C LEU A 199 -3.39 -15.45 1.25
N ALA A 200 -3.70 -16.70 1.56
CA ALA A 200 -2.69 -17.75 1.65
C ALA A 200 -1.96 -17.95 0.31
N ASP A 201 -2.68 -17.94 -0.82
CA ASP A 201 -2.10 -18.06 -2.16
C ASP A 201 -1.20 -16.85 -2.50
N VAL A 202 -1.64 -15.64 -2.19
CA VAL A 202 -0.87 -14.40 -2.38
C VAL A 202 0.43 -14.43 -1.56
N LEU A 203 0.35 -14.81 -0.29
CA LEU A 203 1.51 -14.89 0.60
C LEU A 203 2.46 -16.03 0.25
N ALA A 204 1.95 -17.12 -0.32
CA ALA A 204 2.79 -18.24 -0.77
C ALA A 204 3.80 -17.84 -1.85
N SER A 205 3.52 -16.78 -2.61
CA SER A 205 4.35 -16.26 -3.69
C SER A 205 5.33 -15.16 -3.26
N ASN A 206 5.34 -14.78 -1.97
CA ASN A 206 6.11 -13.63 -1.46
C ASN A 206 6.72 -13.93 -0.08
N ASP A 207 7.95 -14.40 -0.05
CA ASP A 207 8.62 -14.81 1.18
C ASP A 207 8.95 -13.62 2.13
N SER A 208 8.97 -12.38 1.61
CA SER A 208 9.24 -11.16 2.39
C SER A 208 7.99 -10.53 3.02
N TRP A 209 6.81 -11.12 2.85
CA TRP A 209 5.57 -10.59 3.36
C TRP A 209 5.08 -11.31 4.61
N LEU A 210 4.63 -10.53 5.61
CA LEU A 210 3.93 -11.02 6.80
C LEU A 210 2.72 -10.14 7.05
N VAL A 211 1.56 -10.73 7.34
CA VAL A 211 0.35 -9.98 7.63
C VAL A 211 -0.23 -10.40 8.96
N PHE A 212 -0.80 -9.42 9.66
CA PHE A 212 -1.56 -9.61 10.88
C PHE A 212 -3.00 -9.21 10.57
N ILE A 213 -3.94 -10.02 10.99
CA ILE A 213 -5.35 -9.86 10.70
C ILE A 213 -6.11 -9.91 12.01
N GLU A 214 -7.00 -8.97 12.22
CA GLU A 214 -7.96 -8.95 13.29
C GLU A 214 -9.37 -8.98 12.71
N CYS A 215 -10.15 -9.97 13.09
CA CYS A 215 -11.55 -10.12 12.72
C CYS A 215 -12.37 -10.52 13.94
N ASP A 216 -13.69 -10.64 13.80
CA ASP A 216 -14.60 -11.04 14.91
C ASP A 216 -14.28 -12.40 15.53
N LYS A 217 -13.54 -13.25 14.82
CA LYS A 217 -13.12 -14.59 15.28
C LYS A 217 -11.80 -14.58 16.06
N GLY A 218 -11.13 -13.44 16.15
CA GLY A 218 -9.83 -13.25 16.79
C GLY A 218 -8.75 -12.72 15.87
N ALA A 219 -7.50 -12.75 16.34
CA ALA A 219 -6.33 -12.30 15.60
C ALA A 219 -5.54 -13.49 15.05
N SER A 220 -4.99 -13.33 13.87
CA SER A 220 -4.12 -14.31 13.19
C SER A 220 -2.94 -13.65 12.51
N THR A 221 -1.88 -14.43 12.30
CA THR A 221 -0.67 -14.00 11.58
C THR A 221 -0.42 -14.97 10.44
N MET A 222 -0.17 -14.47 9.23
CA MET A 222 0.05 -15.27 8.03
C MET A 222 1.23 -14.72 7.23
N GLY A 223 1.97 -15.61 6.58
CA GLY A 223 3.11 -15.27 5.71
C GLY A 223 4.36 -16.09 6.05
N ARG A 224 5.40 -15.92 5.24
CA ARG A 224 6.66 -16.65 5.40
C ARG A 224 7.78 -15.82 6.03
N ARG A 225 7.66 -14.50 6.00
CA ARG A 225 8.61 -13.63 6.69
C ARG A 225 8.62 -13.95 8.18
N PRO A 226 9.78 -14.07 8.82
CA PRO A 226 9.87 -14.27 10.26
C PRO A 226 9.22 -13.12 11.04
N LEU A 227 8.63 -13.44 12.18
CA LEU A 227 8.17 -12.43 13.13
C LEU A 227 9.36 -11.60 13.60
N PRO A 228 9.22 -10.25 13.66
CA PRO A 228 10.24 -9.41 14.29
C PRO A 228 10.42 -9.78 15.77
N PRO A 229 11.60 -9.51 16.36
CA PRO A 229 11.83 -9.71 17.79
C PRO A 229 10.80 -8.94 18.63
N ALA A 230 10.35 -9.54 19.73
CA ALA A 230 9.49 -8.85 20.69
C ALA A 230 10.22 -7.65 21.34
N ALA A 231 9.52 -6.53 21.50
CA ALA A 231 10.04 -5.31 22.11
C ALA A 231 9.72 -5.22 23.61
#